data_a352dd4886d8394a3e6bcdb2b74f2a05
#
_entry.id   a352dd4886d8394a3e6bcdb2b74f2a05
#
_cell.length_a   1.000
_cell.length_b   1.000
_cell.length_c   1.000
_cell.angle_alpha   90.00
_cell.angle_beta   90.00
_cell.angle_gamma   90.00
#
_symmetry.space_group_name_H-M   'P 1'
#
loop_
_entity.id
_entity.type
_entity.pdbx_description
1 polymer ?
#
loop_
_entity_poly.entity_id
_entity_poly.type
_entity_poly.pdbx_seq_one_letter_code
_entity_poly.pdbx_strand_id
1 'polypeptide(L)'
;MEDKTNAKLKLIWVPDSTKEERINTTLASGSMPKVMTLPDLEDSAVVSALRSGMFWELGPYLKDYPNLRKLDKTILKNISVDGKVYGIYRERPMARQGVVIRKDWLDNLRLEMPETVDDLYKIAKAFTEQDPDQNGKDDTIGLADRNDLTFGAFKTLASYFGAPNEWGTDEDGNLFPYFKHEAYKDTMAYMKKLYEEGLMNRDFAVTSKTQQQDLVIQGKAGIYIGAMSDAMNLRDQGLALNPGFQLDIANRIKGPDGKVRTWALGGHGGMFAISKSSVKTEEEVKKILAFFDRIAEEDLNNLMLYGIEGVHYEKKGGSGYFRKQENYHLWESEIQPLNQLIGINKQALKSAEDPLRAKNEKLEEDNRAIAVQNPAEPLYSAAQMDRGTELKKIMDDATFKFILGEINEKSFDQAVVKWEKHGGGKIKKELNEDLKKAN
;
A
#
# COMPACT_ATOMS: atom_id res chain seq x y z
N MET A 1 24.06 15.05 9.06
CA MET A 1 23.16 15.48 7.96
C MET A 1 23.47 16.93 7.57
N GLU A 2 23.38 17.89 8.48
CA GLU A 2 23.64 19.31 8.20
C GLU A 2 24.99 19.57 7.54
N ASP A 3 26.09 18.99 8.05
CA ASP A 3 27.43 19.15 7.48
C ASP A 3 27.54 18.64 6.04
N LYS A 4 26.78 17.56 5.69
CA LYS A 4 26.81 16.97 4.35
C LYS A 4 25.91 17.69 3.35
N THR A 5 24.95 18.47 3.82
CA THR A 5 23.98 19.20 2.99
C THR A 5 24.21 20.72 2.98
N ASN A 6 25.10 21.21 3.83
CA ASN A 6 25.30 22.65 4.09
C ASN A 6 23.99 23.39 4.41
N ALA A 7 23.08 22.71 5.13
CA ALA A 7 21.78 23.24 5.51
C ALA A 7 21.55 23.08 7.01
N LYS A 8 21.06 24.13 7.68
CA LYS A 8 20.57 24.03 9.05
C LYS A 8 19.13 23.59 9.06
N LEU A 9 18.83 22.52 9.82
CA LEU A 9 17.52 21.90 9.88
C LEU A 9 16.83 22.23 11.21
N LYS A 10 15.61 22.74 11.12
CA LYS A 10 14.70 22.81 12.26
C LYS A 10 13.52 21.89 11.99
N LEU A 11 13.55 20.71 12.55
CA LEU A 11 12.50 19.71 12.40
C LEU A 11 11.40 19.93 13.44
N ILE A 12 10.16 19.91 12.98
CA ILE A 12 8.97 19.98 13.85
C ILE A 12 8.26 18.64 13.71
N TRP A 13 8.37 17.82 14.75
CA TRP A 13 7.73 16.52 14.81
C TRP A 13 6.29 16.66 15.27
N VAL A 14 5.38 15.99 14.59
CA VAL A 14 3.96 15.93 14.90
C VAL A 14 3.59 14.47 15.14
N PRO A 15 2.98 14.15 16.30
CA PRO A 15 2.50 12.79 16.57
C PRO A 15 1.47 12.35 15.51
N ASP A 16 1.50 11.07 15.15
CA ASP A 16 0.59 10.52 14.12
C ASP A 16 -0.89 10.70 14.50
N SER A 17 -1.21 10.60 15.80
CA SER A 17 -2.56 10.77 16.32
C SER A 17 -3.14 12.17 16.18
N THR A 18 -2.31 13.19 15.99
CA THR A 18 -2.73 14.61 15.88
C THR A 18 -2.33 15.25 14.57
N LYS A 19 -1.78 14.49 13.63
CA LYS A 19 -1.22 15.04 12.38
C LYS A 19 -2.24 15.76 11.52
N GLU A 20 -3.41 15.21 11.36
CA GLU A 20 -4.49 15.76 10.53
C GLU A 20 -4.98 17.11 11.08
N GLU A 21 -5.32 17.15 12.37
CA GLU A 21 -5.71 18.39 13.04
C GLU A 21 -4.62 19.47 12.93
N ARG A 22 -3.35 19.08 13.12
CA ARG A 22 -2.22 20.00 13.04
C ARG A 22 -2.00 20.52 11.63
N ILE A 23 -2.16 19.69 10.61
CA ILE A 23 -2.08 20.12 9.20
C ILE A 23 -3.18 21.13 8.91
N ASN A 24 -4.43 20.81 9.22
CA ASN A 24 -5.58 21.65 8.95
C ASN A 24 -5.49 23.00 9.66
N THR A 25 -5.07 23.01 10.94
CA THR A 25 -4.83 24.26 11.70
C THR A 25 -3.71 25.09 11.07
N THR A 26 -2.62 24.45 10.63
CA THR A 26 -1.48 25.13 10.00
C THR A 26 -1.89 25.75 8.66
N LEU A 27 -2.65 25.04 7.84
CA LEU A 27 -3.19 25.54 6.56
C LEU A 27 -4.15 26.71 6.79
N ALA A 28 -5.07 26.59 7.74
CA ALA A 28 -6.04 27.63 8.07
C ALA A 28 -5.37 28.92 8.60
N SER A 29 -4.29 28.80 9.38
CA SER A 29 -3.55 29.96 9.91
C SER A 29 -2.75 30.72 8.85
N GLY A 30 -2.42 30.04 7.71
CA GLY A 30 -1.52 30.57 6.69
C GLY A 30 -0.05 30.69 7.12
N SER A 31 0.26 30.41 8.40
CA SER A 31 1.62 30.45 8.94
C SER A 31 2.28 29.06 8.86
N MET A 32 2.83 28.74 7.70
CA MET A 32 3.39 27.45 7.40
C MET A 32 4.92 27.44 7.51
N PRO A 33 5.55 26.28 7.85
CA PRO A 33 7.00 26.11 7.73
C PRO A 33 7.44 26.24 6.26
N LYS A 34 8.75 26.38 6.00
CA LYS A 34 9.28 26.45 4.63
C LYS A 34 8.92 25.20 3.82
N VAL A 35 9.02 24.03 4.45
CA VAL A 35 8.61 22.73 3.88
C VAL A 35 7.59 22.11 4.80
N MET A 36 6.49 21.64 4.24
CA MET A 36 5.43 20.95 4.97
C MET A 36 5.20 19.57 4.34
N THR A 37 5.08 18.55 5.18
CA THR A 37 4.63 17.23 4.74
C THR A 37 3.11 17.23 4.63
N LEU A 38 2.61 16.84 3.46
CA LEU A 38 1.20 16.62 3.17
C LEU A 38 0.98 15.12 2.96
N PRO A 39 0.58 14.37 4.00
CA PRO A 39 0.53 12.90 3.95
C PRO A 39 -0.70 12.37 3.21
N ASP A 40 -1.80 13.13 3.22
CA ASP A 40 -3.05 12.80 2.56
C ASP A 40 -3.36 13.84 1.48
N LEU A 41 -3.33 13.43 0.23
CA LEU A 41 -3.61 14.28 -0.93
C LEU A 41 -5.08 14.22 -1.36
N GLU A 42 -5.89 13.41 -0.69
CA GLU A 42 -7.34 13.35 -0.84
C GLU A 42 -8.07 14.24 0.18
N ASP A 43 -7.35 14.76 1.20
CA ASP A 43 -7.93 15.70 2.16
C ASP A 43 -8.35 17.01 1.49
N SER A 44 -9.60 17.42 1.69
CA SER A 44 -10.20 18.58 1.03
C SER A 44 -9.49 19.90 1.35
N ALA A 45 -8.98 20.07 2.58
CA ALA A 45 -8.24 21.28 2.99
C ALA A 45 -6.87 21.32 2.30
N VAL A 46 -6.22 20.16 2.14
CA VAL A 46 -4.94 20.04 1.43
C VAL A 46 -5.14 20.37 -0.06
N VAL A 47 -6.12 19.77 -0.72
CA VAL A 47 -6.42 20.04 -2.14
C VAL A 47 -6.79 21.53 -2.35
N SER A 48 -7.60 22.10 -1.47
CA SER A 48 -7.97 23.52 -1.52
C SER A 48 -6.75 24.42 -1.36
N ALA A 49 -5.84 24.11 -0.44
CA ALA A 49 -4.61 24.87 -0.22
C ALA A 49 -3.67 24.83 -1.44
N LEU A 50 -3.55 23.66 -2.09
CA LEU A 50 -2.77 23.53 -3.32
C LEU A 50 -3.37 24.36 -4.46
N ARG A 51 -4.68 24.27 -4.68
CA ARG A 51 -5.42 25.02 -5.72
C ARG A 51 -5.42 26.53 -5.50
N SER A 52 -5.49 26.98 -4.24
CA SER A 52 -5.46 28.40 -3.91
C SER A 52 -4.06 29.04 -4.05
N GLY A 53 -3.05 28.24 -4.40
CA GLY A 53 -1.69 28.73 -4.65
C GLY A 53 -0.87 28.99 -3.39
N MET A 54 -1.19 28.36 -2.26
CA MET A 54 -0.41 28.47 -1.02
C MET A 54 0.97 27.83 -1.11
N PHE A 55 1.18 26.95 -2.10
CA PHE A 55 2.42 26.23 -2.33
C PHE A 55 3.04 26.54 -3.70
N TRP A 56 4.34 26.31 -3.80
CA TRP A 56 5.06 26.44 -5.04
C TRP A 56 4.78 25.24 -5.97
N GLU A 57 4.58 25.52 -7.26
CA GLU A 57 4.61 24.47 -8.28
C GLU A 57 6.07 24.08 -8.52
N LEU A 58 6.41 22.81 -8.26
CA LEU A 58 7.79 22.33 -8.32
C LEU A 58 8.13 21.62 -9.64
N GLY A 59 7.14 21.13 -10.38
CA GLY A 59 7.32 20.39 -11.63
C GLY A 59 8.35 20.99 -12.59
N PRO A 60 8.29 22.29 -12.91
CA PRO A 60 9.23 22.94 -13.82
C PRO A 60 10.70 22.88 -13.40
N TYR A 61 10.96 22.77 -12.09
CA TYR A 61 12.33 22.82 -11.53
C TYR A 61 12.99 21.43 -11.41
N LEU A 62 12.20 20.33 -11.34
CA LEU A 62 12.73 19.00 -11.02
C LEU A 62 13.78 18.51 -12.02
N LYS A 63 13.67 18.90 -13.28
CA LYS A 63 14.60 18.53 -14.36
C LYS A 63 16.04 19.03 -14.14
N ASP A 64 16.22 20.07 -13.36
CA ASP A 64 17.50 20.74 -13.16
C ASP A 64 18.36 20.03 -12.09
N TYR A 65 17.83 18.99 -11.42
CA TYR A 65 18.49 18.28 -10.33
C TYR A 65 18.72 16.81 -10.70
N PRO A 66 19.97 16.30 -10.52
CA PRO A 66 20.38 14.96 -10.99
C PRO A 66 19.54 13.79 -10.45
N ASN A 67 19.08 13.89 -9.21
CA ASN A 67 18.27 12.86 -8.58
C ASN A 67 16.76 13.12 -8.78
N LEU A 68 16.31 14.38 -8.59
CA LEU A 68 14.89 14.71 -8.71
C LEU A 68 14.35 14.55 -10.13
N ARG A 69 15.16 14.72 -11.18
CA ARG A 69 14.75 14.45 -12.59
C ARG A 69 14.48 12.98 -12.87
N LYS A 70 14.89 12.06 -11.95
CA LYS A 70 14.69 10.61 -12.09
C LYS A 70 13.45 10.13 -11.33
N LEU A 71 12.70 11.03 -10.70
CA LEU A 71 11.44 10.71 -10.04
C LEU A 71 10.50 9.96 -10.99
N ASP A 72 9.83 8.94 -10.48
CA ASP A 72 8.90 8.12 -11.24
C ASP A 72 7.73 8.99 -11.74
N LYS A 73 7.53 8.98 -13.05
CA LYS A 73 6.50 9.81 -13.70
C LYS A 73 5.07 9.41 -13.30
N THR A 74 4.85 8.13 -13.03
CA THR A 74 3.55 7.63 -12.57
C THR A 74 3.24 8.20 -11.18
N ILE A 75 4.21 8.14 -10.26
CA ILE A 75 4.04 8.68 -8.92
C ILE A 75 3.89 10.21 -8.95
N LEU A 76 4.68 10.90 -9.79
CA LEU A 76 4.51 12.35 -9.98
C LEU A 76 3.11 12.70 -10.51
N LYS A 77 2.56 11.90 -11.42
CA LYS A 77 1.19 12.04 -11.89
C LYS A 77 0.19 11.82 -10.74
N ASN A 78 0.38 10.80 -9.92
CA ASN A 78 -0.50 10.45 -8.80
C ASN A 78 -0.55 11.54 -7.70
N ILE A 79 0.55 12.31 -7.51
CA ILE A 79 0.58 13.43 -6.55
C ILE A 79 0.24 14.78 -7.18
N SER A 80 -0.09 14.83 -8.47
CA SER A 80 -0.43 16.09 -9.14
C SER A 80 -1.85 16.54 -8.80
N VAL A 81 -2.04 17.84 -8.77
CA VAL A 81 -3.36 18.47 -8.64
C VAL A 81 -3.56 19.39 -9.85
N ASP A 82 -4.65 19.18 -10.59
CA ASP A 82 -4.93 19.87 -11.85
C ASP A 82 -3.75 19.81 -12.85
N GLY A 83 -3.08 18.64 -12.93
CA GLY A 83 -1.92 18.39 -13.79
C GLY A 83 -0.61 19.03 -13.33
N LYS A 84 -0.57 19.69 -12.16
CA LYS A 84 0.61 20.38 -11.61
C LYS A 84 1.21 19.64 -10.45
N VAL A 85 2.55 19.56 -10.40
CA VAL A 85 3.31 18.92 -9.34
C VAL A 85 3.72 19.99 -8.31
N TYR A 86 3.18 19.88 -7.10
CA TYR A 86 3.42 20.84 -6.00
C TYR A 86 4.42 20.35 -4.95
N GLY A 87 4.93 19.12 -5.10
CA GLY A 87 5.80 18.53 -4.08
C GLY A 87 6.75 17.48 -4.62
N ILE A 88 7.63 17.02 -3.72
CA ILE A 88 8.44 15.84 -3.89
C ILE A 88 7.74 14.73 -3.11
N TYR A 89 7.35 13.65 -3.80
CA TYR A 89 6.66 12.55 -3.13
C TYR A 89 7.55 11.84 -2.10
N ARG A 90 6.92 11.24 -1.12
CA ARG A 90 7.55 10.30 -0.19
C ARG A 90 7.32 8.90 -0.73
N GLU A 91 8.34 8.31 -1.34
CA GLU A 91 8.22 7.02 -2.01
C GLU A 91 7.77 5.91 -1.06
N ARG A 92 6.86 5.08 -1.55
CA ARG A 92 6.38 3.85 -0.90
C ARG A 92 6.32 2.74 -1.92
N PRO A 93 6.44 1.47 -1.52
CA PRO A 93 6.23 0.35 -2.44
C PRO A 93 4.86 0.49 -3.12
N MET A 94 4.88 0.50 -4.45
CA MET A 94 3.67 0.70 -5.25
C MET A 94 2.76 -0.52 -5.20
N ALA A 95 3.32 -1.72 -5.19
CA ALA A 95 2.57 -2.97 -5.23
C ALA A 95 3.20 -3.99 -4.26
N ARG A 96 2.76 -3.97 -3.01
CA ARG A 96 3.28 -4.77 -1.90
C ARG A 96 2.41 -5.96 -1.51
N GLN A 97 1.30 -6.15 -2.19
CA GLN A 97 0.33 -7.18 -1.85
C GLN A 97 0.73 -8.52 -2.48
N GLY A 98 0.43 -9.59 -1.77
CA GLY A 98 0.68 -10.94 -2.20
C GLY A 98 0.13 -11.96 -1.21
N VAL A 99 0.63 -13.17 -1.31
CA VAL A 99 0.23 -14.32 -0.50
C VAL A 99 1.37 -14.67 0.45
N VAL A 100 1.09 -14.72 1.73
CA VAL A 100 1.96 -15.30 2.77
C VAL A 100 1.39 -16.67 3.11
N ILE A 101 2.21 -17.69 3.11
CA ILE A 101 1.78 -19.07 3.25
C ILE A 101 2.67 -19.88 4.19
N ARG A 102 2.09 -20.80 4.95
CA ARG A 102 2.79 -21.77 5.79
C ARG A 102 3.57 -22.74 4.91
N LYS A 103 4.87 -22.49 4.81
CA LYS A 103 5.77 -23.34 4.01
C LYS A 103 5.93 -24.74 4.59
N ASP A 104 6.03 -24.82 5.92
CA ASP A 104 6.07 -26.09 6.63
C ASP A 104 4.81 -26.95 6.38
N TRP A 105 3.62 -26.35 6.26
CA TRP A 105 2.39 -27.05 5.93
C TRP A 105 2.38 -27.57 4.48
N LEU A 106 2.87 -26.74 3.54
CA LEU A 106 3.06 -27.19 2.15
C LEU A 106 3.98 -28.40 2.10
N ASP A 107 5.10 -28.37 2.81
CA ASP A 107 6.10 -29.43 2.84
C ASP A 107 5.51 -30.72 3.46
N ASN A 108 4.78 -30.61 4.56
CA ASN A 108 4.10 -31.72 5.22
C ASN A 108 3.12 -32.45 4.29
N LEU A 109 2.38 -31.66 3.49
CA LEU A 109 1.40 -32.20 2.53
C LEU A 109 1.98 -32.47 1.13
N ARG A 110 3.28 -32.19 0.91
CA ARG A 110 3.98 -32.30 -0.39
C ARG A 110 3.33 -31.48 -1.49
N LEU A 111 2.89 -30.27 -1.13
CA LEU A 111 2.30 -29.31 -2.05
C LEU A 111 3.34 -28.28 -2.49
N GLU A 112 3.24 -27.82 -3.72
CA GLU A 112 4.06 -26.75 -4.27
C GLU A 112 3.48 -25.35 -3.93
N MET A 113 4.31 -24.32 -4.08
CA MET A 113 3.84 -22.94 -3.96
C MET A 113 2.78 -22.62 -5.02
N PRO A 114 1.74 -21.82 -4.69
CA PRO A 114 0.66 -21.55 -5.63
C PRO A 114 1.14 -20.68 -6.81
N GLU A 115 0.74 -21.03 -8.02
CA GLU A 115 0.96 -20.25 -9.24
C GLU A 115 -0.34 -19.68 -9.82
N THR A 116 -1.49 -20.19 -9.42
CA THR A 116 -2.82 -19.81 -9.93
C THR A 116 -3.81 -19.61 -8.78
N VAL A 117 -4.92 -18.92 -9.06
CA VAL A 117 -6.03 -18.79 -8.09
C VAL A 117 -6.67 -20.14 -7.78
N ASP A 118 -6.61 -21.10 -8.73
CA ASP A 118 -7.09 -22.49 -8.51
C ASP A 118 -6.15 -23.25 -7.56
N ASP A 119 -4.84 -23.04 -7.64
CA ASP A 119 -3.89 -23.61 -6.68
C ASP A 119 -4.13 -23.07 -5.27
N LEU A 120 -4.41 -21.76 -5.13
CA LEU A 120 -4.78 -21.16 -3.84
C LEU A 120 -6.01 -21.86 -3.23
N TYR A 121 -7.03 -22.13 -4.05
CA TYR A 121 -8.22 -22.87 -3.60
C TYR A 121 -7.86 -24.31 -3.17
N LYS A 122 -7.10 -25.03 -3.97
CA LYS A 122 -6.69 -26.41 -3.67
C LYS A 122 -5.85 -26.50 -2.39
N ILE A 123 -4.93 -25.55 -2.21
CA ILE A 123 -4.10 -25.46 -1.01
C ILE A 123 -4.95 -25.11 0.21
N ALA A 124 -5.86 -24.14 0.09
CA ALA A 124 -6.78 -23.77 1.19
C ALA A 124 -7.61 -24.99 1.61
N LYS A 125 -8.11 -25.79 0.63
CA LYS A 125 -8.85 -27.01 0.89
C LYS A 125 -7.97 -28.07 1.58
N ALA A 126 -6.77 -28.29 1.08
CA ALA A 126 -5.85 -29.25 1.68
C ALA A 126 -5.46 -28.85 3.12
N PHE A 127 -5.22 -27.57 3.37
CA PHE A 127 -4.92 -27.05 4.72
C PHE A 127 -6.09 -27.18 5.69
N THR A 128 -7.32 -27.22 5.17
CA THR A 128 -8.51 -27.41 6.00
C THR A 128 -8.81 -28.88 6.27
N GLU A 129 -8.55 -29.80 5.30
CA GLU A 129 -9.06 -31.18 5.34
C GLU A 129 -7.99 -32.25 5.63
N GLN A 130 -6.66 -31.91 5.63
CA GLN A 130 -5.60 -32.91 5.61
C GLN A 130 -4.59 -32.83 6.77
N ASP A 131 -4.96 -32.20 7.90
CA ASP A 131 -4.08 -32.09 9.08
C ASP A 131 -2.65 -31.60 8.73
N PRO A 132 -2.49 -30.37 8.23
CA PRO A 132 -1.22 -29.87 7.70
C PRO A 132 -0.15 -29.65 8.77
N ASP A 133 -0.53 -29.48 10.03
CA ASP A 133 0.37 -29.32 11.18
C ASP A 133 0.69 -30.64 11.90
N GLN A 134 0.09 -31.75 11.44
CA GLN A 134 0.32 -33.13 11.90
C GLN A 134 0.07 -33.30 13.40
N ASN A 135 -0.90 -32.56 13.95
CA ASN A 135 -1.24 -32.64 15.37
C ASN A 135 -2.34 -33.69 15.68
N GLY A 136 -2.89 -34.33 14.65
CA GLY A 136 -3.94 -35.37 14.74
C GLY A 136 -5.33 -34.78 15.01
N LYS A 137 -5.56 -33.48 14.77
CA LYS A 137 -6.83 -32.80 14.99
C LYS A 137 -7.28 -32.10 13.70
N ASP A 138 -8.58 -31.98 13.56
CA ASP A 138 -9.23 -31.22 12.50
C ASP A 138 -9.54 -29.79 13.02
N ASP A 139 -8.49 -28.97 13.20
CA ASP A 139 -8.58 -27.65 13.84
C ASP A 139 -7.88 -26.52 13.06
N THR A 140 -7.57 -26.76 11.79
CA THR A 140 -6.94 -25.82 10.88
C THR A 140 -7.87 -25.37 9.75
N ILE A 141 -7.63 -24.17 9.21
CA ILE A 141 -8.32 -23.64 8.03
C ILE A 141 -7.31 -23.15 6.97
N GLY A 142 -7.75 -23.06 5.75
CA GLY A 142 -6.93 -22.59 4.65
C GLY A 142 -6.58 -21.11 4.77
N LEU A 143 -7.55 -20.23 4.63
CA LEU A 143 -7.37 -18.78 4.53
C LEU A 143 -7.82 -18.05 5.80
N ALA A 144 -6.96 -17.22 6.37
CA ALA A 144 -7.35 -16.19 7.32
C ALA A 144 -7.67 -14.88 6.58
N ASP A 145 -8.87 -14.34 6.76
CA ASP A 145 -9.25 -13.03 6.21
C ASP A 145 -9.90 -12.14 7.28
N ARG A 146 -10.15 -10.88 6.94
CA ARG A 146 -10.63 -9.83 7.85
C ARG A 146 -11.69 -8.93 7.23
N ASN A 147 -12.27 -8.03 8.06
CA ASN A 147 -13.31 -7.07 7.71
C ASN A 147 -12.85 -5.88 6.85
N ASP A 148 -11.82 -6.05 6.04
CA ASP A 148 -11.23 -5.01 5.20
C ASP A 148 -11.08 -5.52 3.76
N LEU A 149 -12.01 -5.17 2.88
CA LEU A 149 -11.99 -5.60 1.47
C LEU A 149 -10.81 -5.03 0.68
N THR A 150 -10.22 -3.93 1.14
CA THR A 150 -9.09 -3.27 0.45
C THR A 150 -7.75 -3.93 0.79
N PHE A 151 -7.46 -4.09 2.09
CA PHE A 151 -6.17 -4.61 2.55
C PHE A 151 -6.23 -6.04 3.11
N GLY A 152 -7.41 -6.65 3.13
CA GLY A 152 -7.62 -8.09 3.28
C GLY A 152 -7.44 -8.81 1.94
N ALA A 153 -7.99 -10.00 1.83
CA ALA A 153 -7.79 -10.85 0.66
C ALA A 153 -8.53 -10.35 -0.60
N PHE A 154 -9.69 -9.72 -0.44
CA PHE A 154 -10.62 -9.46 -1.54
C PHE A 154 -10.00 -8.68 -2.70
N LYS A 155 -9.45 -7.48 -2.46
CA LYS A 155 -8.90 -6.61 -3.53
C LYS A 155 -7.70 -7.25 -4.24
N THR A 156 -6.88 -7.99 -3.48
CA THR A 156 -5.74 -8.72 -4.06
C THR A 156 -6.21 -9.85 -4.97
N LEU A 157 -7.19 -10.63 -4.53
CA LEU A 157 -7.82 -11.67 -5.37
C LEU A 157 -8.52 -11.05 -6.58
N ALA A 158 -9.28 -9.96 -6.41
CA ALA A 158 -9.94 -9.26 -7.51
C ALA A 158 -8.94 -8.80 -8.60
N SER A 159 -7.76 -8.36 -8.18
CA SER A 159 -6.67 -8.04 -9.09
C SER A 159 -6.18 -9.28 -9.86
N TYR A 160 -6.04 -10.44 -9.20
CA TYR A 160 -5.67 -11.69 -9.87
C TYR A 160 -6.75 -12.13 -10.87
N PHE A 161 -8.01 -11.98 -10.53
CA PHE A 161 -9.13 -12.26 -11.45
C PHE A 161 -9.23 -11.27 -12.62
N GLY A 162 -8.53 -10.13 -12.56
CA GLY A 162 -8.47 -9.14 -13.62
C GLY A 162 -9.40 -7.94 -13.43
N ALA A 163 -9.95 -7.74 -12.25
CA ALA A 163 -10.68 -6.52 -11.92
C ALA A 163 -9.74 -5.31 -11.98
N PRO A 164 -10.20 -4.14 -12.46
CA PRO A 164 -9.44 -2.92 -12.39
C PRO A 164 -9.21 -2.47 -10.94
N ASN A 165 -8.25 -1.58 -10.74
CA ASN A 165 -7.92 -1.05 -9.43
C ASN A 165 -8.83 0.15 -9.11
N GLU A 166 -9.89 -0.09 -8.35
CA GLU A 166 -10.96 0.84 -7.96
C GLU A 166 -11.76 1.44 -9.14
N TRP A 167 -11.07 1.96 -10.13
CA TRP A 167 -11.64 2.47 -11.35
C TRP A 167 -11.01 1.76 -12.56
N GLY A 168 -11.85 1.45 -13.54
CA GLY A 168 -11.46 0.96 -14.86
C GLY A 168 -11.74 1.99 -15.91
N THR A 169 -11.22 1.75 -17.13
CA THR A 169 -11.51 2.57 -18.31
C THR A 169 -12.22 1.71 -19.34
N ASP A 170 -13.35 2.16 -19.85
CA ASP A 170 -14.08 1.49 -20.94
C ASP A 170 -13.45 1.76 -22.31
N GLU A 171 -14.03 1.17 -23.39
CA GLU A 171 -13.54 1.31 -24.75
C GLU A 171 -13.59 2.76 -25.26
N ASP A 172 -14.49 3.58 -24.71
CA ASP A 172 -14.62 5.00 -25.05
C ASP A 172 -13.68 5.89 -24.20
N GLY A 173 -12.87 5.29 -23.32
CA GLY A 173 -11.97 5.99 -22.42
C GLY A 173 -12.65 6.57 -21.16
N ASN A 174 -13.91 6.23 -20.88
CA ASN A 174 -14.57 6.71 -19.68
C ASN A 174 -14.31 5.81 -18.47
N LEU A 175 -14.22 6.43 -17.30
CA LEU A 175 -14.06 5.73 -16.04
C LEU A 175 -15.35 5.04 -15.61
N PHE A 176 -15.18 3.84 -15.06
CA PHE A 176 -16.24 3.10 -14.37
C PHE A 176 -15.69 2.46 -13.08
N PRO A 177 -16.49 2.32 -12.02
CA PRO A 177 -16.04 1.73 -10.76
C PRO A 177 -15.86 0.21 -10.90
N TYR A 178 -14.81 -0.33 -10.27
CA TYR A 178 -14.37 -1.73 -10.41
C TYR A 178 -15.43 -2.78 -10.04
N PHE A 179 -16.34 -2.47 -9.12
CA PHE A 179 -17.42 -3.39 -8.73
C PHE A 179 -18.49 -3.60 -9.83
N LYS A 180 -18.40 -2.87 -10.94
CA LYS A 180 -19.19 -3.13 -12.16
C LYS A 180 -18.50 -4.11 -13.12
N HIS A 181 -17.24 -4.44 -12.89
CA HIS A 181 -16.49 -5.36 -13.74
C HIS A 181 -16.80 -6.81 -13.39
N GLU A 182 -16.88 -7.69 -14.40
CA GLU A 182 -17.19 -9.12 -14.21
C GLU A 182 -16.22 -9.80 -13.23
N ALA A 183 -14.93 -9.56 -13.37
CA ALA A 183 -13.92 -10.12 -12.47
C ALA A 183 -14.11 -9.76 -10.99
N TYR A 184 -14.82 -8.67 -10.66
CA TYR A 184 -15.21 -8.37 -9.29
C TYR A 184 -16.27 -9.37 -8.79
N LYS A 185 -17.27 -9.65 -9.61
CA LYS A 185 -18.31 -10.64 -9.32
C LYS A 185 -17.75 -12.05 -9.22
N ASP A 186 -16.82 -12.42 -10.13
CA ASP A 186 -16.11 -13.69 -10.08
C ASP A 186 -15.33 -13.85 -8.78
N THR A 187 -14.70 -12.77 -8.31
CA THR A 187 -13.99 -12.76 -7.01
C THR A 187 -14.93 -12.94 -5.84
N MET A 188 -16.09 -12.28 -5.86
CA MET A 188 -17.12 -12.48 -4.84
C MET A 188 -17.58 -13.94 -4.81
N ALA A 189 -17.82 -14.54 -5.98
CA ALA A 189 -18.22 -15.94 -6.11
C ALA A 189 -17.14 -16.90 -5.61
N TYR A 190 -15.86 -16.61 -5.91
CA TYR A 190 -14.71 -17.37 -5.42
C TYR A 190 -14.61 -17.32 -3.89
N MET A 191 -14.70 -16.13 -3.30
CA MET A 191 -14.65 -15.99 -1.84
C MET A 191 -15.86 -16.61 -1.14
N LYS A 192 -17.05 -16.47 -1.75
CA LYS A 192 -18.26 -17.16 -1.28
C LYS A 192 -18.06 -18.67 -1.24
N LYS A 193 -17.47 -19.25 -2.29
CA LYS A 193 -17.13 -20.69 -2.32
C LYS A 193 -16.18 -21.08 -1.19
N LEU A 194 -15.11 -20.31 -0.96
CA LEU A 194 -14.19 -20.56 0.18
C LEU A 194 -14.94 -20.49 1.52
N TYR A 195 -15.84 -19.54 1.68
CA TYR A 195 -16.64 -19.38 2.88
C TYR A 195 -17.61 -20.54 3.08
N GLU A 196 -18.41 -20.89 2.07
CA GLU A 196 -19.40 -21.96 2.14
C GLU A 196 -18.77 -23.34 2.43
N GLU A 197 -17.60 -23.60 1.86
CA GLU A 197 -16.85 -24.85 2.09
C GLU A 197 -16.05 -24.84 3.41
N GLY A 198 -16.07 -23.75 4.19
CA GLY A 198 -15.34 -23.67 5.47
C GLY A 198 -13.84 -23.52 5.34
N LEU A 199 -13.35 -23.12 4.17
CA LEU A 199 -11.92 -22.97 3.88
C LEU A 199 -11.32 -21.65 4.40
N MET A 200 -12.14 -20.79 5.00
CA MET A 200 -11.72 -19.53 5.63
C MET A 200 -12.47 -19.32 6.96
N ASN A 201 -11.96 -18.43 7.80
CA ASN A 201 -12.56 -18.13 9.09
C ASN A 201 -13.99 -17.57 8.94
N ARG A 202 -14.92 -18.14 9.72
CA ARG A 202 -16.36 -17.85 9.63
C ARG A 202 -16.72 -16.42 10.04
N ASP A 203 -15.91 -15.83 10.90
CA ASP A 203 -16.07 -14.49 11.45
C ASP A 203 -15.31 -13.39 10.70
N PHE A 204 -14.80 -13.69 9.47
CA PHE A 204 -13.92 -12.76 8.73
C PHE A 204 -14.52 -11.35 8.58
N ALA A 205 -15.83 -11.24 8.43
CA ALA A 205 -16.52 -9.95 8.25
C ALA A 205 -16.45 -9.04 9.50
N VAL A 206 -16.02 -9.55 10.65
CA VAL A 206 -15.79 -8.78 11.89
C VAL A 206 -14.38 -8.95 12.45
N THR A 207 -13.55 -9.77 11.83
CA THR A 207 -12.16 -10.04 12.24
C THR A 207 -11.29 -8.81 11.95
N SER A 208 -10.54 -8.33 12.92
CA SER A 208 -9.54 -7.26 12.76
C SER A 208 -8.25 -7.78 12.12
N LYS A 209 -7.36 -6.87 11.68
CA LYS A 209 -6.03 -7.25 11.16
C LYS A 209 -5.22 -8.07 12.18
N THR A 210 -5.23 -7.67 13.44
CA THR A 210 -4.50 -8.38 14.50
C THR A 210 -5.04 -9.80 14.68
N GLN A 211 -6.35 -9.97 14.75
CA GLN A 211 -6.98 -11.29 14.87
C GLN A 211 -6.69 -12.18 13.64
N GLN A 212 -6.72 -11.61 12.42
CA GLN A 212 -6.32 -12.32 11.21
C GLN A 212 -4.87 -12.83 11.32
N GLN A 213 -3.96 -11.99 11.78
CA GLN A 213 -2.56 -12.35 11.98
C GLN A 213 -2.40 -13.41 13.06
N ASP A 214 -3.14 -13.30 14.16
CA ASP A 214 -3.14 -14.27 15.26
C ASP A 214 -3.56 -15.67 14.81
N LEU A 215 -4.52 -15.80 13.89
CA LEU A 215 -4.90 -17.10 13.31
C LEU A 215 -3.70 -17.80 12.63
N VAL A 216 -2.87 -17.05 11.92
CA VAL A 216 -1.65 -17.62 11.27
C VAL A 216 -0.58 -17.92 12.30
N ILE A 217 -0.28 -16.99 13.22
CA ILE A 217 0.74 -17.11 14.24
C ILE A 217 0.47 -18.32 15.15
N GLN A 218 -0.79 -18.54 15.53
CA GLN A 218 -1.22 -19.64 16.39
C GLN A 218 -1.37 -20.98 15.65
N GLY A 219 -1.10 -21.03 14.32
CA GLY A 219 -1.24 -22.25 13.53
C GLY A 219 -2.69 -22.67 13.31
N LYS A 220 -3.64 -21.72 13.27
CA LYS A 220 -5.04 -21.99 12.94
C LYS A 220 -5.36 -21.79 11.46
N ALA A 221 -4.56 -20.97 10.76
CA ALA A 221 -4.71 -20.74 9.33
C ALA A 221 -3.36 -20.82 8.60
N GLY A 222 -3.37 -21.31 7.36
CA GLY A 222 -2.17 -21.52 6.56
C GLY A 222 -1.88 -20.44 5.53
N ILE A 223 -2.87 -19.66 5.12
CA ILE A 223 -2.75 -18.60 4.10
C ILE A 223 -3.18 -17.26 4.69
N TYR A 224 -2.36 -16.25 4.44
CA TYR A 224 -2.65 -14.84 4.68
C TYR A 224 -2.45 -14.07 3.38
N ILE A 225 -3.46 -13.34 2.93
CA ILE A 225 -3.36 -12.47 1.74
C ILE A 225 -3.37 -11.01 2.23
N GLY A 226 -2.31 -10.28 1.90
CA GLY A 226 -2.10 -8.91 2.37
C GLY A 226 -0.73 -8.38 1.99
N ALA A 227 -0.18 -7.46 2.78
CA ALA A 227 1.18 -6.97 2.55
C ALA A 227 2.20 -8.08 2.80
N MET A 228 3.01 -8.41 1.80
CA MET A 228 4.04 -9.45 1.90
C MET A 228 5.07 -9.15 3.00
N SER A 229 5.30 -7.87 3.30
CA SER A 229 6.17 -7.43 4.40
C SER A 229 5.67 -7.84 5.79
N ASP A 230 4.39 -8.16 5.97
CA ASP A 230 3.86 -8.68 7.23
C ASP A 230 4.46 -10.08 7.56
N ALA A 231 4.94 -10.82 6.56
CA ALA A 231 5.51 -12.16 6.72
C ALA A 231 6.66 -12.24 7.74
N MET A 232 7.51 -11.20 7.84
CA MET A 232 8.62 -11.19 8.78
C MET A 232 8.12 -11.18 10.23
N ASN A 233 7.15 -10.31 10.52
CA ASN A 233 6.55 -10.24 11.86
C ASN A 233 5.76 -11.50 12.22
N LEU A 234 4.99 -12.04 11.26
CA LEU A 234 4.24 -13.29 11.43
C LEU A 234 5.18 -14.47 11.72
N ARG A 235 6.30 -14.57 10.96
CA ARG A 235 7.32 -15.59 11.17
C ARG A 235 7.96 -15.47 12.57
N ASP A 236 8.39 -14.28 12.95
CA ASP A 236 9.11 -14.08 14.21
C ASP A 236 8.23 -14.41 15.41
N GLN A 237 6.95 -14.05 15.36
CA GLN A 237 5.98 -14.42 16.40
C GLN A 237 5.61 -15.91 16.36
N GLY A 238 5.43 -16.48 15.16
CA GLY A 238 5.14 -17.90 14.99
C GLY A 238 6.27 -18.80 15.48
N LEU A 239 7.53 -18.43 15.20
CA LEU A 239 8.72 -19.15 15.71
C LEU A 239 8.82 -19.13 17.24
N ALA A 240 8.32 -18.09 17.91
CA ALA A 240 8.29 -18.04 19.36
C ALA A 240 7.33 -19.07 19.98
N LEU A 241 6.29 -19.47 19.23
CA LEU A 241 5.31 -20.48 19.64
C LEU A 241 5.68 -21.90 19.14
N ASN A 242 6.22 -22.01 17.93
CA ASN A 242 6.58 -23.26 17.28
C ASN A 242 7.92 -23.11 16.54
N PRO A 243 9.00 -23.74 17.02
CA PRO A 243 10.32 -23.70 16.36
C PRO A 243 10.35 -24.22 14.92
N GLY A 244 9.35 -25.03 14.51
CA GLY A 244 9.20 -25.54 13.15
C GLY A 244 8.43 -24.61 12.21
N PHE A 245 7.95 -23.46 12.70
CA PHE A 245 7.13 -22.52 11.94
C PHE A 245 7.92 -21.89 10.77
N GLN A 246 7.44 -22.09 9.56
CA GLN A 246 8.06 -21.52 8.36
C GLN A 246 7.02 -20.84 7.49
N LEU A 247 7.36 -19.67 6.97
CA LEU A 247 6.56 -18.93 6.00
C LEU A 247 7.33 -18.75 4.70
N ASP A 248 6.58 -18.72 3.61
CA ASP A 248 7.06 -18.23 2.33
C ASP A 248 6.06 -17.23 1.72
N ILE A 249 6.46 -16.54 0.67
CA ILE A 249 5.65 -15.52 0.01
C ILE A 249 5.58 -15.76 -1.50
N ALA A 250 4.42 -15.45 -2.08
CA ALA A 250 4.17 -15.49 -3.50
C ALA A 250 3.32 -14.27 -3.93
N ASN A 251 3.55 -13.79 -5.16
CA ASN A 251 2.81 -12.65 -5.71
C ASN A 251 2.47 -12.78 -7.20
N ARG A 252 3.05 -13.77 -7.88
CA ARG A 252 2.84 -13.99 -9.32
C ARG A 252 1.77 -15.05 -9.56
N ILE A 253 0.59 -14.79 -8.99
CA ILE A 253 -0.57 -15.66 -9.10
C ILE A 253 -1.30 -15.35 -10.41
N LYS A 254 -1.44 -16.35 -11.27
CA LYS A 254 -2.20 -16.23 -12.52
C LYS A 254 -3.70 -16.30 -12.25
N GLY A 255 -4.42 -15.35 -12.83
CA GLY A 255 -5.87 -15.37 -12.87
C GLY A 255 -6.43 -16.43 -13.84
N PRO A 256 -7.76 -16.52 -13.96
CA PRO A 256 -8.42 -17.47 -14.89
C PRO A 256 -8.03 -17.25 -16.36
N ASP A 257 -7.65 -16.03 -16.74
CA ASP A 257 -7.17 -15.65 -18.07
C ASP A 257 -5.66 -15.91 -18.30
N GLY A 258 -4.98 -16.55 -17.32
CA GLY A 258 -3.56 -16.86 -17.36
C GLY A 258 -2.61 -15.67 -17.16
N LYS A 259 -3.13 -14.46 -16.90
CA LYS A 259 -2.30 -13.27 -16.70
C LYS A 259 -1.98 -13.07 -15.22
N VAL A 260 -0.81 -12.49 -14.99
CA VAL A 260 -0.33 -12.12 -13.66
C VAL A 260 -0.54 -10.63 -13.45
N ARG A 261 -1.18 -10.26 -12.34
CA ARG A 261 -1.45 -8.86 -11.96
C ARG A 261 -1.40 -8.69 -10.45
N THR A 262 -1.16 -7.47 -10.01
CA THR A 262 -1.42 -7.05 -8.63
C THR A 262 -1.89 -5.60 -8.64
N TRP A 263 -2.75 -5.22 -7.71
CA TRP A 263 -3.20 -3.84 -7.64
C TRP A 263 -2.11 -2.93 -7.08
N ALA A 264 -2.05 -1.70 -7.60
CA ALA A 264 -1.10 -0.68 -7.17
C ALA A 264 -1.71 0.26 -6.13
N LEU A 265 -0.87 0.71 -5.21
CA LEU A 265 -1.05 1.93 -4.43
C LEU A 265 -0.53 3.12 -5.25
N GLY A 266 -0.81 4.34 -4.82
CA GLY A 266 -0.30 5.55 -5.47
C GLY A 266 1.22 5.67 -5.56
N GLY A 267 1.97 4.79 -4.87
CA GLY A 267 3.44 4.78 -4.84
C GLY A 267 4.03 5.83 -3.88
N HIS A 268 3.18 6.51 -3.10
CA HIS A 268 3.60 7.57 -2.19
C HIS A 268 2.91 7.49 -0.82
N GLY A 269 3.53 8.11 0.16
CA GLY A 269 2.94 8.44 1.47
C GLY A 269 2.79 9.95 1.61
N GLY A 270 2.17 10.57 0.61
CA GLY A 270 2.08 12.03 0.49
C GLY A 270 3.33 12.67 -0.12
N MET A 271 3.49 13.97 0.08
CA MET A 271 4.58 14.75 -0.49
C MET A 271 5.13 15.82 0.47
N PHE A 272 6.33 16.32 0.16
CA PHE A 272 6.91 17.52 0.74
C PHE A 272 6.58 18.70 -0.17
N ALA A 273 5.80 19.64 0.34
CA ALA A 273 5.42 20.86 -0.38
C ALA A 273 6.14 22.09 0.18
N ILE A 274 6.50 23.03 -0.68
CA ILE A 274 7.20 24.28 -0.31
C ILE A 274 6.18 25.41 -0.20
N SER A 275 6.03 26.01 1.00
CA SER A 275 5.04 27.05 1.24
C SER A 275 5.45 28.42 0.73
N LYS A 276 4.55 29.13 0.06
CA LYS A 276 4.77 30.53 -0.35
C LYS A 276 4.70 31.53 0.79
N SER A 277 4.13 31.14 1.95
CA SER A 277 4.10 32.02 3.12
C SER A 277 5.49 32.20 3.73
N SER A 278 6.36 31.19 3.68
CA SER A 278 7.70 31.19 4.28
C SER A 278 8.85 31.18 3.27
N VAL A 279 8.58 30.91 2.00
CA VAL A 279 9.55 30.90 0.89
C VAL A 279 9.06 31.88 -0.17
N LYS A 280 9.78 33.00 -0.33
CA LYS A 280 9.30 34.14 -1.11
C LYS A 280 9.91 34.21 -2.51
N THR A 281 11.04 33.55 -2.73
CA THR A 281 11.79 33.69 -3.99
C THR A 281 12.10 32.32 -4.61
N GLU A 282 12.24 32.29 -5.92
CA GLU A 282 12.68 31.10 -6.65
C GLU A 282 14.07 30.61 -6.21
N GLU A 283 14.95 31.55 -5.80
CA GLU A 283 16.27 31.18 -5.31
C GLU A 283 16.20 30.36 -4.02
N GLU A 284 15.29 30.71 -3.12
CA GLU A 284 15.04 29.91 -1.91
C GLU A 284 14.45 28.54 -2.26
N VAL A 285 13.51 28.46 -3.22
CA VAL A 285 12.97 27.18 -3.74
C VAL A 285 14.10 26.31 -4.27
N LYS A 286 14.99 26.87 -5.11
CA LYS A 286 16.12 26.14 -5.68
C LYS A 286 17.08 25.60 -4.61
N LYS A 287 17.33 26.35 -3.55
CA LYS A 287 18.14 25.89 -2.40
C LYS A 287 17.49 24.71 -1.67
N ILE A 288 16.17 24.75 -1.48
CA ILE A 288 15.43 23.66 -0.85
C ILE A 288 15.43 22.41 -1.75
N LEU A 289 15.25 22.58 -3.06
CA LEU A 289 15.32 21.48 -4.01
C LEU A 289 16.71 20.86 -4.07
N ALA A 290 17.78 21.66 -4.00
CA ALA A 290 19.15 21.18 -3.91
C ALA A 290 19.39 20.33 -2.64
N PHE A 291 18.77 20.71 -1.51
CA PHE A 291 18.79 19.90 -0.30
C PHE A 291 18.08 18.55 -0.53
N PHE A 292 16.88 18.51 -1.10
CA PHE A 292 16.20 17.25 -1.40
C PHE A 292 16.94 16.39 -2.41
N ASP A 293 17.58 16.99 -3.40
CA ASP A 293 18.41 16.27 -4.37
C ASP A 293 19.61 15.61 -3.68
N ARG A 294 20.27 16.33 -2.76
CA ARG A 294 21.41 15.82 -2.01
C ARG A 294 21.05 14.70 -1.04
N ILE A 295 19.94 14.81 -0.31
CA ILE A 295 19.52 13.72 0.59
C ILE A 295 19.01 12.46 -0.14
N ALA A 296 18.73 12.56 -1.43
CA ALA A 296 18.44 11.40 -2.29
C ALA A 296 19.71 10.66 -2.74
N GLU A 297 20.90 11.13 -2.43
CA GLU A 297 22.14 10.39 -2.70
C GLU A 297 22.30 9.22 -1.71
N GLU A 298 22.98 8.17 -2.18
CA GLU A 298 23.08 6.89 -1.47
C GLU A 298 23.59 7.02 -0.03
N ASP A 299 24.63 7.83 0.19
CA ASP A 299 25.26 7.97 1.51
C ASP A 299 24.31 8.59 2.56
N LEU A 300 23.51 9.60 2.17
CA LEU A 300 22.53 10.22 3.05
C LEU A 300 21.25 9.39 3.17
N ASN A 301 20.85 8.72 2.09
CA ASN A 301 19.74 7.80 2.12
C ASN A 301 20.01 6.62 3.07
N ASN A 302 21.21 6.02 2.98
CA ASN A 302 21.67 4.99 3.90
C ASN A 302 21.73 5.49 5.35
N LEU A 303 22.23 6.70 5.59
CA LEU A 303 22.25 7.29 6.92
C LEU A 303 20.84 7.41 7.51
N MET A 304 19.86 7.87 6.72
CA MET A 304 18.48 8.03 7.18
C MET A 304 17.74 6.71 7.35
N LEU A 305 18.10 5.65 6.61
CA LEU A 305 17.46 4.34 6.69
C LEU A 305 18.06 3.44 7.76
N TYR A 306 19.39 3.39 7.78
CA TYR A 306 20.13 2.38 8.56
C TYR A 306 20.95 2.97 9.70
N GLY A 307 21.26 4.27 9.63
CA GLY A 307 22.10 4.95 10.60
C GLY A 307 23.58 4.87 10.28
N ILE A 308 24.41 4.72 11.32
CA ILE A 308 25.86 4.73 11.26
C ILE A 308 26.37 3.29 11.34
N GLU A 309 27.21 2.90 10.37
CA GLU A 309 27.90 1.61 10.37
C GLU A 309 28.78 1.49 11.63
N GLY A 310 28.79 0.29 12.23
CA GLY A 310 29.48 0.04 13.50
C GLY A 310 28.69 0.44 14.74
N VAL A 311 27.67 1.32 14.61
CA VAL A 311 26.79 1.75 15.71
C VAL A 311 25.42 1.10 15.59
N HIS A 312 24.70 1.35 14.50
CA HIS A 312 23.32 0.89 14.30
C HIS A 312 23.25 -0.39 13.47
N TYR A 313 24.21 -0.60 12.59
CA TYR A 313 24.29 -1.78 11.74
C TYR A 313 25.74 -2.13 11.41
N GLU A 314 25.94 -3.36 10.95
CA GLU A 314 27.19 -3.85 10.36
C GLU A 314 26.95 -4.28 8.92
N LYS A 315 27.94 -4.08 8.04
CA LYS A 315 27.92 -4.64 6.69
C LYS A 315 28.38 -6.10 6.67
N LYS A 316 27.76 -6.90 5.81
CA LYS A 316 28.12 -8.29 5.58
C LYS A 316 28.15 -8.57 4.08
N GLY A 317 29.33 -8.65 3.51
CA GLY A 317 29.53 -8.96 2.09
C GLY A 317 28.80 -8.02 1.14
N GLY A 318 29.49 -7.21 0.36
CA GLY A 318 28.90 -6.35 -0.66
C GLY A 318 27.84 -5.37 -0.11
N SER A 319 26.59 -5.55 -0.53
CA SER A 319 25.45 -4.70 -0.13
C SER A 319 24.66 -5.22 1.08
N GLY A 320 25.10 -6.33 1.69
CA GLY A 320 24.40 -6.89 2.85
C GLY A 320 24.58 -6.09 4.13
N TYR A 321 23.57 -6.07 4.99
CA TYR A 321 23.64 -5.50 6.33
C TYR A 321 22.86 -6.34 7.33
N PHE A 322 23.19 -6.21 8.61
CA PHE A 322 22.37 -6.65 9.72
C PHE A 322 22.36 -5.58 10.83
N ARG A 323 21.25 -5.47 11.53
CA ARG A 323 21.14 -4.53 12.66
C ARG A 323 21.77 -5.10 13.90
N LYS A 324 22.45 -4.24 14.65
CA LYS A 324 22.97 -4.60 15.97
C LYS A 324 21.81 -4.63 16.98
N GLN A 325 21.45 -5.80 17.43
CA GLN A 325 20.30 -5.98 18.34
C GLN A 325 20.50 -5.24 19.67
N GLU A 326 21.73 -5.21 20.19
CA GLU A 326 22.08 -4.47 21.39
C GLU A 326 21.85 -2.96 21.27
N ASN A 327 21.85 -2.42 20.04
CA ASN A 327 21.70 -1.00 19.75
C ASN A 327 20.36 -0.70 19.03
N TYR A 328 19.41 -1.64 19.02
CA TYR A 328 18.16 -1.47 18.29
C TYR A 328 17.37 -0.25 18.79
N HIS A 329 17.37 -0.02 20.10
CA HIS A 329 16.73 1.16 20.72
C HIS A 329 17.32 2.50 20.24
N LEU A 330 18.62 2.55 19.91
CA LEU A 330 19.26 3.75 19.35
C LEU A 330 18.75 3.97 17.91
N TRP A 331 18.64 2.90 17.14
CA TRP A 331 18.07 3.01 15.80
C TRP A 331 16.61 3.49 15.83
N GLU A 332 15.78 2.99 16.75
CA GLU A 332 14.39 3.43 16.89
C GLU A 332 14.29 4.90 17.29
N SER A 333 15.12 5.37 18.21
CA SER A 333 15.05 6.73 18.73
C SER A 333 15.75 7.77 17.85
N GLU A 334 16.86 7.42 17.21
CA GLU A 334 17.72 8.37 16.50
C GLU A 334 17.54 8.34 14.97
N ILE A 335 17.29 7.15 14.41
CA ILE A 335 17.30 6.92 12.96
C ILE A 335 15.89 6.77 12.40
N GLN A 336 15.04 5.98 13.03
CA GLN A 336 13.69 5.72 12.53
C GLN A 336 12.88 7.01 12.25
N PRO A 337 12.93 8.06 13.08
CA PRO A 337 12.26 9.31 12.76
C PRO A 337 12.78 9.97 11.48
N LEU A 338 14.08 9.84 11.17
CA LEU A 338 14.67 10.42 9.96
C LEU A 338 14.16 9.78 8.66
N ASN A 339 13.61 8.55 8.73
CA ASN A 339 12.93 7.94 7.59
C ASN A 339 11.77 8.79 7.06
N GLN A 340 11.19 9.66 7.90
CA GLN A 340 10.11 10.55 7.48
C GLN A 340 10.58 11.66 6.53
N LEU A 341 11.89 11.92 6.43
CA LEU A 341 12.48 12.92 5.52
C LEU A 341 12.81 12.35 4.13
N ILE A 342 12.71 11.02 3.96
CA ILE A 342 13.06 10.36 2.70
C ILE A 342 11.95 10.61 1.68
N GLY A 343 12.29 11.30 0.61
CA GLY A 343 11.47 11.40 -0.59
C GLY A 343 11.72 10.20 -1.51
N ILE A 344 12.92 10.12 -2.08
CA ILE A 344 13.34 9.02 -2.95
C ILE A 344 14.00 7.95 -2.10
N ASN A 345 13.52 6.71 -2.20
CA ASN A 345 14.14 5.58 -1.52
C ASN A 345 15.12 4.88 -2.45
N LYS A 346 16.42 5.09 -2.21
CA LYS A 346 17.49 4.35 -2.88
C LYS A 346 18.08 3.34 -1.91
N GLN A 347 17.41 2.24 -1.73
CA GLN A 347 17.94 1.14 -0.91
C GLN A 347 19.17 0.52 -1.56
N ALA A 348 20.36 0.94 -1.11
CA ALA A 348 21.62 0.37 -1.53
C ALA A 348 22.01 -0.86 -0.70
N LEU A 349 21.61 -0.91 0.57
CA LEU A 349 21.85 -2.04 1.45
C LEU A 349 20.64 -2.95 1.49
N LYS A 350 20.89 -4.28 1.45
CA LYS A 350 19.85 -5.31 1.55
C LYS A 350 20.08 -6.17 2.79
N SER A 351 19.03 -6.67 3.40
CA SER A 351 19.15 -7.57 4.54
C SER A 351 19.92 -8.83 4.13
N ALA A 352 21.11 -9.03 4.70
CA ALA A 352 22.00 -10.15 4.35
C ALA A 352 21.62 -11.46 5.05
N GLU A 353 20.85 -11.40 6.12
CA GLU A 353 20.62 -12.51 7.05
C GLU A 353 19.18 -13.01 7.05
N ASP A 354 18.28 -12.37 6.30
CA ASP A 354 16.88 -12.72 6.24
C ASP A 354 16.46 -13.02 4.80
N PRO A 355 16.50 -14.30 4.36
CA PRO A 355 16.09 -14.68 3.00
C PRO A 355 14.64 -14.31 2.67
N LEU A 356 13.72 -14.36 3.65
CA LEU A 356 12.33 -14.00 3.46
C LEU A 356 12.18 -12.49 3.18
N ARG A 357 12.92 -11.66 3.91
CA ARG A 357 12.99 -10.21 3.68
C ARG A 357 13.58 -9.89 2.31
N ALA A 358 14.69 -10.53 1.95
CA ALA A 358 15.31 -10.34 0.63
C ALA A 358 14.35 -10.74 -0.51
N LYS A 359 13.59 -11.83 -0.33
CA LYS A 359 12.55 -12.26 -1.26
C LYS A 359 11.42 -11.23 -1.35
N ASN A 360 10.96 -10.68 -0.23
CA ASN A 360 9.94 -9.63 -0.19
C ASN A 360 10.37 -8.39 -0.98
N GLU A 361 11.57 -7.87 -0.69
CA GLU A 361 12.12 -6.68 -1.37
C GLU A 361 12.18 -6.89 -2.88
N LYS A 362 12.64 -8.06 -3.32
CA LYS A 362 12.69 -8.42 -4.74
C LYS A 362 11.30 -8.50 -5.36
N LEU A 363 10.34 -9.13 -4.69
CA LEU A 363 8.97 -9.28 -5.20
C LEU A 363 8.23 -7.94 -5.28
N GLU A 364 8.43 -7.03 -4.33
CA GLU A 364 7.87 -5.67 -4.38
C GLU A 364 8.43 -4.87 -5.56
N GLU A 365 9.72 -5.04 -5.90
CA GLU A 365 10.32 -4.44 -7.08
C GLU A 365 9.74 -5.05 -8.36
N ASP A 366 9.71 -6.38 -8.46
CA ASP A 366 9.17 -7.13 -9.60
C ASP A 366 7.69 -6.83 -9.85
N ASN A 367 6.94 -6.50 -8.80
CA ASN A 367 5.51 -6.15 -8.88
C ASN A 367 5.25 -4.87 -9.69
N ARG A 368 6.21 -3.97 -9.80
CA ARG A 368 6.05 -2.75 -10.62
C ARG A 368 5.64 -3.07 -12.07
N ALA A 369 6.16 -4.18 -12.62
CA ALA A 369 5.90 -4.59 -14.00
C ALA A 369 4.47 -5.15 -14.23
N ILE A 370 3.80 -5.59 -13.16
CA ILE A 370 2.47 -6.22 -13.20
C ILE A 370 1.41 -5.41 -12.44
N ALA A 371 1.78 -4.21 -11.98
CA ALA A 371 0.95 -3.36 -11.16
C ALA A 371 -0.18 -2.72 -11.96
N VAL A 372 -1.42 -2.95 -11.55
CA VAL A 372 -2.62 -2.32 -12.11
C VAL A 372 -2.86 -0.99 -11.42
N GLN A 373 -2.65 0.10 -12.15
CA GLN A 373 -2.83 1.46 -11.65
C GLN A 373 -4.31 1.79 -11.48
N ASN A 374 -4.63 2.67 -10.52
CA ASN A 374 -5.92 3.34 -10.45
C ASN A 374 -5.91 4.57 -11.38
N PRO A 375 -6.65 4.58 -12.50
CA PRO A 375 -6.63 5.72 -13.41
C PRO A 375 -7.24 6.99 -12.80
N ALA A 376 -8.01 6.86 -11.72
CA ALA A 376 -8.61 7.98 -11.01
C ALA A 376 -7.71 8.57 -9.90
N GLU A 377 -6.57 7.94 -9.58
CA GLU A 377 -5.67 8.38 -8.50
C GLU A 377 -5.31 9.88 -8.56
N PRO A 378 -4.96 10.47 -9.73
CA PRO A 378 -4.62 11.88 -9.84
C PRO A 378 -5.83 12.80 -10.02
N LEU A 379 -7.05 12.26 -10.01
CA LEU A 379 -8.25 12.99 -10.37
C LEU A 379 -9.01 13.46 -9.13
N TYR A 380 -9.80 14.51 -9.32
CA TYR A 380 -10.57 15.11 -8.25
C TYR A 380 -12.08 15.03 -8.49
N SER A 381 -12.81 14.67 -7.45
CA SER A 381 -14.26 14.77 -7.38
C SER A 381 -14.69 15.35 -6.05
N ALA A 382 -15.39 16.47 -6.06
CA ALA A 382 -15.97 17.07 -4.86
C ALA A 382 -17.01 16.13 -4.20
N ALA A 383 -17.76 15.39 -5.01
CA ALA A 383 -18.73 14.42 -4.51
C ALA A 383 -18.03 13.22 -3.83
N GLN A 384 -16.85 12.81 -4.32
CA GLN A 384 -16.03 11.78 -3.67
C GLN A 384 -15.56 12.23 -2.29
N MET A 385 -15.08 13.48 -2.17
CA MET A 385 -14.64 14.06 -0.90
C MET A 385 -15.77 14.16 0.12
N ASP A 386 -16.97 14.54 -0.33
CA ASP A 386 -18.14 14.74 0.53
C ASP A 386 -18.78 13.41 0.96
N ARG A 387 -18.89 12.42 0.05
CA ARG A 387 -19.73 11.23 0.25
C ARG A 387 -19.02 9.90 -0.02
N GLY A 388 -17.73 9.92 -0.38
CA GLY A 388 -17.00 8.71 -0.77
C GLY A 388 -17.03 7.61 0.28
N THR A 389 -16.86 7.96 1.55
CA THR A 389 -16.89 7.00 2.67
C THR A 389 -18.27 6.33 2.82
N GLU A 390 -19.37 7.11 2.74
CA GLU A 390 -20.73 6.57 2.81
C GLU A 390 -21.02 5.65 1.63
N LEU A 391 -20.63 6.07 0.44
CA LEU A 391 -20.86 5.32 -0.79
C LEU A 391 -20.01 4.05 -0.85
N LYS A 392 -18.75 4.10 -0.39
CA LYS A 392 -17.91 2.91 -0.22
C LYS A 392 -18.58 1.90 0.69
N LYS A 393 -19.12 2.33 1.82
CA LYS A 393 -19.82 1.46 2.77
C LYS A 393 -20.99 0.72 2.14
N ILE A 394 -21.76 1.35 1.23
CA ILE A 394 -22.87 0.68 0.52
C ILE A 394 -22.36 -0.54 -0.25
N MET A 395 -21.22 -0.41 -0.94
CA MET A 395 -20.67 -1.48 -1.76
C MET A 395 -19.93 -2.52 -0.92
N ASP A 396 -19.21 -2.10 0.11
CA ASP A 396 -18.55 -3.01 1.06
C ASP A 396 -19.59 -3.91 1.75
N ASP A 397 -20.65 -3.31 2.30
CA ASP A 397 -21.73 -4.06 2.97
C ASP A 397 -22.41 -5.06 1.99
N ALA A 398 -22.63 -4.68 0.74
CA ALA A 398 -23.20 -5.57 -0.27
C ALA A 398 -22.24 -6.72 -0.64
N THR A 399 -20.95 -6.43 -0.73
CA THR A 399 -19.91 -7.43 -1.04
C THR A 399 -19.79 -8.45 0.09
N PHE A 400 -19.71 -8.00 1.36
CA PHE A 400 -19.71 -8.90 2.51
C PHE A 400 -20.95 -9.78 2.54
N LYS A 401 -22.16 -9.20 2.38
CA LYS A 401 -23.41 -9.96 2.37
C LYS A 401 -23.47 -10.99 1.26
N PHE A 402 -22.91 -10.69 0.08
CA PHE A 402 -22.84 -11.65 -1.01
C PHE A 402 -21.91 -12.82 -0.66
N ILE A 403 -20.73 -12.55 -0.13
CA ILE A 403 -19.75 -13.59 0.27
C ILE A 403 -20.34 -14.46 1.39
N LEU A 404 -21.04 -13.87 2.35
CA LEU A 404 -21.73 -14.57 3.44
C LEU A 404 -22.95 -15.39 2.96
N GLY A 405 -23.37 -15.22 1.70
CA GLY A 405 -24.54 -15.90 1.14
C GLY A 405 -25.88 -15.28 1.56
N GLU A 406 -25.87 -14.10 2.19
CA GLU A 406 -27.08 -13.40 2.65
C GLU A 406 -27.84 -12.74 1.50
N ILE A 407 -27.17 -12.39 0.42
CA ILE A 407 -27.75 -11.83 -0.80
C ILE A 407 -27.26 -12.54 -2.04
N ASN A 408 -28.05 -12.45 -3.11
CA ASN A 408 -27.69 -12.94 -4.44
C ASN A 408 -27.20 -11.82 -5.36
N GLU A 409 -26.77 -12.16 -6.58
CA GLU A 409 -26.26 -11.22 -7.58
C GLU A 409 -27.25 -10.10 -7.92
N LYS A 410 -28.55 -10.42 -8.06
CA LYS A 410 -29.59 -9.41 -8.31
C LYS A 410 -29.66 -8.36 -7.19
N SER A 411 -29.51 -8.78 -5.95
CA SER A 411 -29.51 -7.86 -4.80
C SER A 411 -28.22 -7.04 -4.75
N PHE A 412 -27.08 -7.61 -5.17
CA PHE A 412 -25.83 -6.87 -5.35
C PHE A 412 -25.98 -5.79 -6.44
N ASP A 413 -26.56 -6.13 -7.59
CA ASP A 413 -26.84 -5.16 -8.66
C ASP A 413 -27.77 -4.03 -8.20
N GLN A 414 -28.74 -4.32 -7.32
CA GLN A 414 -29.56 -3.29 -6.67
C GLN A 414 -28.73 -2.36 -5.77
N ALA A 415 -27.72 -2.87 -5.09
CA ALA A 415 -26.79 -2.04 -4.31
C ALA A 415 -25.94 -1.13 -5.22
N VAL A 416 -25.51 -1.60 -6.39
CA VAL A 416 -24.85 -0.78 -7.40
C VAL A 416 -25.76 0.36 -7.86
N VAL A 417 -27.03 0.08 -8.18
CA VAL A 417 -28.01 1.11 -8.55
C VAL A 417 -28.25 2.10 -7.40
N LYS A 418 -28.28 1.61 -6.15
CA LYS A 418 -28.38 2.46 -4.96
C LYS A 418 -27.16 3.39 -4.86
N TRP A 419 -25.96 2.86 -5.01
CA TRP A 419 -24.70 3.61 -5.03
C TRP A 419 -24.76 4.74 -6.08
N GLU A 420 -25.16 4.44 -7.32
CA GLU A 420 -25.27 5.44 -8.38
C GLU A 420 -26.23 6.59 -8.00
N LYS A 421 -27.41 6.27 -7.49
CA LYS A 421 -28.45 7.24 -7.14
C LYS A 421 -28.09 8.09 -5.92
N HIS A 422 -27.28 7.57 -4.98
CA HIS A 422 -26.93 8.27 -3.75
C HIS A 422 -25.68 9.18 -3.90
N GLY A 423 -25.11 9.27 -5.11
CA GLY A 423 -24.00 10.18 -5.39
C GLY A 423 -22.90 9.58 -6.25
N GLY A 424 -22.80 8.25 -6.38
CA GLY A 424 -21.79 7.59 -7.18
C GLY A 424 -21.83 7.97 -8.65
N GLY A 425 -23.05 8.20 -9.21
CA GLY A 425 -23.21 8.73 -10.56
C GLY A 425 -22.60 10.13 -10.72
N LYS A 426 -22.67 10.98 -9.69
CA LYS A 426 -22.05 12.29 -9.69
C LYS A 426 -20.53 12.18 -9.60
N ILE A 427 -20.01 11.30 -8.74
CA ILE A 427 -18.56 11.02 -8.64
C ILE A 427 -18.02 10.58 -10.00
N LYS A 428 -18.66 9.58 -10.64
CA LYS A 428 -18.28 9.10 -11.97
C LYS A 428 -18.25 10.25 -12.97
N LYS A 429 -19.25 11.12 -12.98
CA LYS A 429 -19.31 12.28 -13.89
C LYS A 429 -18.16 13.25 -13.64
N GLU A 430 -17.94 13.66 -12.40
CA GLU A 430 -16.89 14.61 -12.03
C GLU A 430 -15.49 14.07 -12.37
N LEU A 431 -15.20 12.79 -12.07
CA LEU A 431 -13.92 12.16 -12.42
C LEU A 431 -13.71 12.10 -13.95
N ASN A 432 -14.75 11.78 -14.73
CA ASN A 432 -14.65 11.78 -16.20
C ASN A 432 -14.47 13.19 -16.78
N GLU A 433 -15.07 14.21 -16.17
CA GLU A 433 -14.86 15.61 -16.55
C GLU A 433 -13.42 16.05 -16.24
N ASP A 434 -12.88 15.64 -15.11
CA ASP A 434 -11.51 15.97 -14.70
C ASP A 434 -10.47 15.21 -15.54
N LEU A 435 -10.72 13.94 -15.86
CA LEU A 435 -9.89 13.15 -16.78
C LEU A 435 -9.75 13.83 -18.17
N LYS A 436 -10.85 14.38 -18.69
CA LYS A 436 -10.83 15.12 -19.98
C LYS A 436 -10.04 16.41 -19.94
N LYS A 437 -9.87 17.03 -18.76
CA LYS A 437 -9.04 18.24 -18.60
C LYS A 437 -7.55 17.90 -18.46
N ALA A 438 -7.24 16.70 -17.95
CA ALA A 438 -5.88 16.24 -17.70
C ALA A 438 -5.20 15.65 -18.95
N ASN A 439 -5.97 15.28 -19.99
CA ASN A 439 -5.53 14.83 -21.32
C ASN A 439 -5.54 15.98 -22.34
#